data_97168b905ea6b0e7361cc300f5e6a4e6
#
_entry.id   97168b905ea6b0e7361cc300f5e6a4e6
#
_cell.length_a   1.000
_cell.length_b   1.000
_cell.length_c   1.000
_cell.angle_alpha   90.00
_cell.angle_beta   90.00
_cell.angle_gamma   90.00
#
_symmetry.space_group_name_H-M   'P 1'
#
loop_
_entity.id
_entity.type
_entity.pdbx_description
1 polymer ?
#
loop_
_entity_poly.entity_id
_entity_poly.type
_entity_poly.pdbx_seq_one_letter_code
_entity_poly.pdbx_strand_id
1 'polypeptide(L)'
;MGKTNLLLNDGQLLLLLLRRSKSSSFLQLNFRQSKAKMRPILMKGHERPLTFLKYNRDGDLLFSCAKDHTPTVWFADNGERLGTYAGHNGAVWCCDVSRDSTRLITGSADQSAKLWDVQSGTQLFTFSFDSPARAVDFAVGDKLAVITTDPFMGLTSAIHVKRIAADPDDQVGDSVLVLKGPQGRINRAVWGPLNKTIISAGEDAVVRIWDTETGKLLQENDKEVGHKKTVTSLAKSTDGSHFLTGSLDKSAKLWDSRSLTLIKTYFTERPVNAVAMSPLLNHVVLGGGQDASAVTTTDHRAGKFEAKFYDKILQEEIGGVKGHFGPINALAFNPDGKSFSSGGEDGYVRLHHFDPDYFKIPSI
;
A
#
# COMPACT_ATOMS: atom_id res chain seq x y z
N MET A 1 21.43 -18.47 -66.02
CA MET A 1 22.21 -17.86 -64.94
C MET A 1 21.23 -17.43 -63.85
N GLY A 2 20.87 -18.11 -62.99
CA GLY A 2 21.23 -18.87 -61.88
C GLY A 2 20.71 -18.14 -60.66
N LYS A 3 19.35 -18.28 -60.31
CA LYS A 3 18.80 -17.83 -59.01
C LYS A 3 18.84 -19.06 -58.07
N THR A 4 19.72 -19.03 -57.09
CA THR A 4 19.73 -20.01 -55.99
C THR A 4 18.83 -19.50 -54.88
N ASN A 5 17.66 -20.10 -54.72
CA ASN A 5 16.81 -19.99 -53.57
C ASN A 5 17.43 -20.84 -52.42
N LEU A 6 17.88 -20.22 -51.35
CA LEU A 6 18.19 -20.91 -50.12
C LEU A 6 16.92 -21.07 -49.30
N LEU A 7 16.38 -22.27 -49.28
CA LEU A 7 15.38 -22.75 -48.35
C LEU A 7 16.09 -23.02 -47.01
N LEU A 8 15.80 -22.23 -45.99
CA LEU A 8 16.20 -22.50 -44.63
C LEU A 8 15.27 -23.54 -44.02
N ASN A 9 15.82 -24.65 -43.59
CA ASN A 9 15.10 -25.76 -42.97
C ASN A 9 14.54 -25.33 -41.58
N ASP A 10 13.33 -25.85 -41.26
CA ASP A 10 12.57 -25.61 -40.02
C ASP A 10 13.36 -25.87 -38.72
N GLY A 11 14.43 -26.66 -38.78
CA GLY A 11 15.32 -26.92 -37.65
C GLY A 11 16.17 -25.73 -37.18
N GLN A 12 16.45 -24.77 -38.04
CA GLN A 12 17.24 -23.59 -37.67
C GLN A 12 16.39 -22.50 -37.00
N LEU A 13 15.11 -22.44 -37.30
CA LEU A 13 14.16 -21.53 -36.63
C LEU A 13 13.92 -21.96 -35.19
N LEU A 14 13.86 -23.27 -34.95
CA LEU A 14 13.70 -23.83 -33.59
C LEU A 14 14.93 -23.57 -32.70
N LEU A 15 16.13 -23.57 -33.28
CA LEU A 15 17.37 -23.28 -32.56
C LEU A 15 17.51 -21.80 -32.18
N LEU A 16 16.96 -20.90 -32.96
CA LEU A 16 16.93 -19.46 -32.67
C LEU A 16 15.91 -19.11 -31.58
N LEU A 17 14.76 -19.83 -31.55
CA LEU A 17 13.75 -19.69 -30.49
C LEU A 17 14.24 -20.30 -29.16
N LEU A 18 14.97 -21.40 -29.20
CA LEU A 18 15.57 -22.03 -28.01
C LEU A 18 16.75 -21.23 -27.45
N ARG A 19 17.45 -20.44 -28.29
CA ARG A 19 18.51 -19.52 -27.81
C ARG A 19 17.93 -18.28 -27.10
N ARG A 20 16.72 -17.84 -27.43
CA ARG A 20 16.05 -16.74 -26.70
C ARG A 20 15.53 -17.15 -25.32
N SER A 21 15.15 -18.42 -25.12
CA SER A 21 14.69 -18.90 -23.82
C SER A 21 15.82 -19.10 -22.78
N LYS A 22 17.07 -19.20 -23.23
CA LYS A 22 18.22 -19.34 -22.32
C LYS A 22 18.80 -18.00 -21.82
N SER A 23 18.41 -16.86 -22.41
CA SER A 23 18.91 -15.56 -21.95
C SER A 23 18.18 -15.06 -20.68
N SER A 24 16.92 -15.47 -20.46
CA SER A 24 16.20 -15.09 -19.24
C SER A 24 16.73 -15.79 -17.98
N SER A 25 17.25 -17.01 -18.12
CA SER A 25 17.85 -17.74 -17.00
C SER A 25 19.24 -17.20 -16.60
N PHE A 26 19.95 -16.53 -17.53
CA PHE A 26 21.25 -15.91 -17.25
C PHE A 26 21.09 -14.62 -16.45
N LEU A 27 20.04 -13.85 -16.69
CA LEU A 27 19.73 -12.63 -15.93
C LEU A 27 19.31 -12.95 -14.49
N GLN A 28 18.54 -14.03 -14.28
CA GLN A 28 18.18 -14.48 -12.93
C GLN A 28 19.37 -15.00 -12.11
N LEU A 29 20.37 -15.62 -12.76
CA LEU A 29 21.58 -16.12 -12.10
C LEU A 29 22.50 -14.99 -11.64
N ASN A 30 22.60 -13.90 -12.39
CA ASN A 30 23.43 -12.75 -12.02
C ASN A 30 22.83 -11.93 -10.88
N PHE A 31 21.50 -11.84 -10.77
CA PHE A 31 20.86 -11.16 -9.64
C PHE A 31 21.04 -11.94 -8.31
N ARG A 32 21.13 -13.27 -8.36
CA ARG A 32 21.42 -14.10 -7.18
C ARG A 32 22.87 -13.99 -6.69
N GLN A 33 23.79 -13.50 -7.50
CA GLN A 33 25.22 -13.38 -7.14
C GLN A 33 25.63 -12.00 -6.66
N SER A 34 24.89 -10.92 -6.94
CA SER A 34 25.16 -9.63 -6.31
C SER A 34 24.65 -9.65 -4.88
N LYS A 35 25.50 -10.06 -3.95
CA LYS A 35 25.29 -9.94 -2.50
C LYS A 35 25.42 -8.46 -2.08
N ALA A 36 24.69 -7.57 -2.69
CA ALA A 36 24.46 -6.26 -2.14
C ALA A 36 23.65 -6.48 -0.86
N LYS A 37 24.31 -6.37 0.27
CA LYS A 37 23.67 -6.48 1.59
C LYS A 37 23.00 -5.14 1.88
N MET A 38 21.81 -4.89 1.33
CA MET A 38 20.92 -3.88 1.89
C MET A 38 20.76 -4.20 3.40
N ARG A 39 21.43 -3.41 4.24
CA ARG A 39 21.21 -3.50 5.68
C ARG A 39 20.09 -2.54 6.04
N PRO A 40 18.94 -3.03 6.49
CA PRO A 40 17.87 -2.14 6.92
C PRO A 40 18.30 -1.37 8.16
N ILE A 41 17.89 -0.11 8.23
CA ILE A 41 17.89 0.65 9.47
C ILE A 41 16.68 0.16 10.27
N LEU A 42 16.94 -0.35 11.47
CA LEU A 42 15.92 -0.90 12.34
C LEU A 42 15.39 0.19 13.26
N MET A 43 14.12 0.55 13.07
CA MET A 43 13.46 1.60 13.82
C MET A 43 12.59 0.94 14.91
N LYS A 44 13.05 1.05 16.15
CA LYS A 44 12.36 0.48 17.32
C LYS A 44 11.59 1.57 18.05
N GLY A 45 10.30 1.39 18.25
CA GLY A 45 9.49 2.38 18.98
C GLY A 45 8.04 1.97 19.19
N HIS A 46 7.54 1.00 18.43
CA HIS A 46 6.22 0.42 18.65
C HIS A 46 6.29 -0.84 19.48
N GLU A 47 5.35 -0.97 20.43
CA GLU A 47 5.22 -2.14 21.30
C GLU A 47 4.26 -3.20 20.74
N ARG A 48 3.51 -2.84 19.71
CA ARG A 48 2.48 -3.67 19.07
C ARG A 48 2.67 -3.71 17.56
N PRO A 49 2.00 -4.65 16.86
CA PRO A 49 2.06 -4.77 15.40
C PRO A 49 1.80 -3.47 14.66
N LEU A 50 2.62 -3.23 13.63
CA LEU A 50 2.41 -2.13 12.68
C LEU A 50 1.14 -2.38 11.87
N THR A 51 0.43 -1.30 11.58
CA THR A 51 -0.81 -1.31 10.79
C THR A 51 -0.66 -0.52 9.50
N PHE A 52 0.12 0.57 9.52
CA PHE A 52 0.29 1.44 8.35
C PHE A 52 1.60 2.23 8.39
N LEU A 53 2.08 2.60 7.19
CA LEU A 53 3.24 3.46 6.96
C LEU A 53 2.89 4.48 5.88
N LYS A 54 3.34 5.74 6.09
CA LYS A 54 3.16 6.82 5.13
C LYS A 54 4.34 7.77 5.16
N TYR A 55 4.91 8.06 3.99
CA TYR A 55 5.84 9.17 3.84
C TYR A 55 5.08 10.47 3.58
N ASN A 56 5.64 11.59 4.01
CA ASN A 56 5.20 12.89 3.53
C ASN A 56 5.62 13.09 2.06
N ARG A 57 5.18 14.18 1.45
CA ARG A 57 5.42 14.45 0.03
C ARG A 57 6.90 14.64 -0.30
N ASP A 58 7.65 15.27 0.59
CA ASP A 58 9.05 15.60 0.38
C ASP A 58 9.97 14.40 0.65
N GLY A 59 9.44 13.37 1.32
CA GLY A 59 10.14 12.13 1.58
C GLY A 59 11.15 12.19 2.73
N ASP A 60 11.17 13.27 3.50
CA ASP A 60 12.04 13.46 4.65
C ASP A 60 11.44 12.92 5.96
N LEU A 61 10.11 12.77 6.03
CA LEU A 61 9.39 12.23 7.16
C LEU A 61 8.67 10.92 6.83
N LEU A 62 8.73 9.99 7.77
CA LEU A 62 7.97 8.74 7.74
C LEU A 62 7.05 8.68 8.96
N PHE A 63 5.76 8.43 8.71
CA PHE A 63 4.76 8.22 9.75
C PHE A 63 4.42 6.75 9.86
N SER A 64 4.35 6.23 11.08
CA SER A 64 4.00 4.85 11.37
C SER A 64 2.83 4.78 12.34
N CYS A 65 1.90 3.85 12.06
CA CYS A 65 0.77 3.53 12.92
C CYS A 65 0.88 2.08 13.38
N ALA A 66 0.41 1.83 14.60
CA ALA A 66 0.43 0.51 15.19
C ALA A 66 -0.78 0.27 16.10
N LYS A 67 -0.91 -0.95 16.59
CA LYS A 67 -1.94 -1.31 17.57
C LYS A 67 -1.65 -0.80 18.98
N ASP A 68 -0.57 -0.05 19.18
CA ASP A 68 -0.14 0.53 20.48
C ASP A 68 -0.69 1.94 20.75
N HIS A 69 -1.65 2.40 19.96
CA HIS A 69 -2.39 3.65 20.09
C HIS A 69 -1.60 4.93 19.75
N THR A 70 -0.31 4.86 19.49
CA THR A 70 0.59 6.01 19.35
C THR A 70 1.19 6.09 17.95
N PRO A 71 0.64 6.87 17.02
CA PRO A 71 1.33 7.19 15.78
C PRO A 71 2.68 7.84 16.06
N THR A 72 3.68 7.48 15.28
CA THR A 72 5.06 7.94 15.47
C THR A 72 5.60 8.55 14.18
N VAL A 73 6.38 9.61 14.29
CA VAL A 73 7.08 10.26 13.17
C VAL A 73 8.58 10.05 13.31
N TRP A 74 9.23 9.80 12.17
CA TRP A 74 10.64 9.46 12.04
C TRP A 74 11.28 10.26 10.92
N PHE A 75 12.57 10.56 11.06
CA PHE A 75 13.37 10.97 9.91
C PHE A 75 13.53 9.83 8.92
N ALA A 76 13.20 10.06 7.67
CA ALA A 76 13.22 9.04 6.61
C ALA A 76 14.63 8.70 6.11
N ASP A 77 15.64 9.49 6.44
CA ASP A 77 17.02 9.28 6.03
C ASP A 77 17.77 8.32 6.98
N ASN A 78 17.67 8.57 8.27
CA ASN A 78 18.43 7.86 9.30
C ASN A 78 17.59 7.00 10.27
N GLY A 79 16.24 7.11 10.17
CA GLY A 79 15.31 6.37 11.04
C GLY A 79 15.25 6.88 12.49
N GLU A 80 15.75 8.08 12.77
CA GLU A 80 15.65 8.69 14.08
C GLU A 80 14.19 9.08 14.40
N ARG A 81 13.73 8.76 15.63
CA ARG A 81 12.38 9.10 16.06
C ARG A 81 12.31 10.58 16.46
N LEU A 82 11.46 11.33 15.76
CA LEU A 82 11.21 12.74 16.06
C LEU A 82 10.18 12.93 17.16
N GLY A 83 9.10 12.15 17.15
CA GLY A 83 8.02 12.32 18.10
C GLY A 83 6.90 11.29 17.98
N THR A 84 5.91 11.45 18.83
CA THR A 84 4.70 10.63 18.87
C THR A 84 3.46 11.49 19.04
N TYR A 85 2.33 11.02 18.49
CA TYR A 85 1.02 11.69 18.59
C TYR A 85 0.17 10.96 19.63
N ALA A 86 0.23 11.42 20.89
CA ALA A 86 -0.47 10.79 21.99
C ALA A 86 -1.91 11.32 22.14
N GLY A 87 -2.91 10.44 22.21
CA GLY A 87 -4.30 10.82 22.43
C GLY A 87 -5.35 9.85 21.91
N HIS A 88 -4.96 8.82 21.12
CA HIS A 88 -5.84 7.71 20.82
C HIS A 88 -5.88 6.68 21.97
N ASN A 89 -7.06 6.08 22.19
CA ASN A 89 -7.28 5.03 23.18
C ASN A 89 -7.51 3.64 22.54
N GLY A 90 -7.36 3.53 21.23
CA GLY A 90 -7.53 2.30 20.46
C GLY A 90 -6.48 2.16 19.38
N ALA A 91 -6.36 0.96 18.80
CA ALA A 91 -5.42 0.69 17.73
C ALA A 91 -5.57 1.71 16.59
N VAL A 92 -4.46 2.30 16.15
CA VAL A 92 -4.44 3.23 15.01
C VAL A 92 -4.23 2.42 13.73
N TRP A 93 -5.20 2.50 12.82
CA TRP A 93 -5.23 1.66 11.63
C TRP A 93 -4.56 2.29 10.41
N CYS A 94 -4.63 3.61 10.30
CA CYS A 94 -4.16 4.33 9.13
C CYS A 94 -3.83 5.77 9.51
N CYS A 95 -2.96 6.39 8.73
CA CYS A 95 -2.72 7.83 8.77
C CYS A 95 -2.52 8.36 7.34
N ASP A 96 -2.70 9.66 7.20
CA ASP A 96 -2.28 10.39 6.03
C ASP A 96 -1.79 11.78 6.42
N VAL A 97 -0.88 12.34 5.63
CA VAL A 97 -0.26 13.62 5.89
C VAL A 97 -0.62 14.61 4.79
N SER A 98 -0.90 15.85 5.16
CA SER A 98 -1.20 16.92 4.22
C SER A 98 -0.03 17.19 3.27
N ARG A 99 -0.34 17.74 2.11
CA ARG A 99 0.65 17.96 1.05
C ARG A 99 1.77 18.93 1.47
N ASP A 100 1.47 19.87 2.36
CA ASP A 100 2.42 20.81 2.93
C ASP A 100 3.16 20.25 4.16
N SER A 101 2.87 19.00 4.55
CA SER A 101 3.44 18.32 5.71
C SER A 101 3.15 18.99 7.05
N THR A 102 2.14 19.86 7.13
CA THR A 102 1.78 20.56 8.39
C THR A 102 0.77 19.80 9.24
N ARG A 103 -0.07 18.96 8.61
CA ARG A 103 -1.17 18.25 9.28
C ARG A 103 -1.09 16.75 9.06
N LEU A 104 -1.39 16.01 10.10
CA LEU A 104 -1.56 14.57 10.07
C LEU A 104 -3.01 14.24 10.42
N ILE A 105 -3.62 13.29 9.71
CA ILE A 105 -4.90 12.70 10.07
C ILE A 105 -4.70 11.22 10.39
N THR A 106 -5.37 10.72 11.44
CA THR A 106 -5.26 9.33 11.88
C THR A 106 -6.64 8.73 12.12
N GLY A 107 -6.83 7.45 11.81
CA GLY A 107 -8.07 6.71 12.08
C GLY A 107 -7.83 5.58 13.09
N SER A 108 -8.71 5.46 14.09
CA SER A 108 -8.51 4.55 15.20
C SER A 108 -9.75 3.72 15.55
N ALA A 109 -9.48 2.59 16.21
CA ALA A 109 -10.48 1.71 16.80
C ALA A 109 -11.25 2.37 17.95
N ASP A 110 -10.80 3.50 18.48
CA ASP A 110 -11.47 4.27 19.54
C ASP A 110 -12.69 5.07 19.02
N GLN A 111 -13.18 4.76 17.82
CA GLN A 111 -14.32 5.42 17.17
C GLN A 111 -14.04 6.89 16.81
N SER A 112 -12.78 7.23 16.63
CA SER A 112 -12.39 8.58 16.25
C SER A 112 -11.38 8.62 15.11
N ALA A 113 -11.41 9.73 14.38
CA ALA A 113 -10.27 10.16 13.59
C ALA A 113 -9.79 11.51 14.16
N LYS A 114 -8.49 11.67 14.24
CA LYS A 114 -7.88 12.88 14.85
C LYS A 114 -7.03 13.62 13.86
N LEU A 115 -7.10 14.94 13.92
CA LEU A 115 -6.26 15.85 13.18
C LEU A 115 -5.19 16.40 14.12
N TRP A 116 -3.95 16.39 13.66
CA TRP A 116 -2.77 16.78 14.44
C TRP A 116 -1.95 17.81 13.70
N ASP A 117 -1.32 18.71 14.43
CA ASP A 117 -0.20 19.50 13.95
C ASP A 117 1.07 18.64 13.92
N VAL A 118 1.72 18.56 12.75
CA VAL A 118 2.88 17.67 12.57
C VAL A 118 4.07 18.13 13.37
N GLN A 119 4.30 19.44 13.44
CA GLN A 119 5.49 20.02 14.08
C GLN A 119 5.45 19.92 15.60
N SER A 120 4.32 20.28 16.19
CA SER A 120 4.17 20.30 17.66
C SER A 120 3.68 18.97 18.24
N GLY A 121 3.07 18.11 17.41
CA GLY A 121 2.41 16.89 17.86
C GLY A 121 1.09 17.12 18.59
N THR A 122 0.58 18.39 18.60
CA THR A 122 -0.67 18.73 19.29
C THR A 122 -1.88 18.24 18.50
N GLN A 123 -2.90 17.77 19.20
CA GLN A 123 -4.19 17.43 18.62
C GLN A 123 -4.95 18.72 18.28
N LEU A 124 -5.29 18.89 16.99
CA LEU A 124 -6.06 20.05 16.51
C LEU A 124 -7.56 19.78 16.59
N PHE A 125 -8.02 18.58 16.20
CA PHE A 125 -9.44 18.25 16.18
C PHE A 125 -9.68 16.73 16.33
N THR A 126 -10.88 16.38 16.81
CA THR A 126 -11.37 15.00 16.85
C THR A 126 -12.69 14.87 16.11
N PHE A 127 -12.70 14.06 15.06
CA PHE A 127 -13.91 13.58 14.41
C PHE A 127 -14.40 12.34 15.15
N SER A 128 -15.53 12.44 15.84
CA SER A 128 -16.16 11.33 16.56
C SER A 128 -17.17 10.61 15.67
N PHE A 129 -17.23 9.29 15.81
CA PHE A 129 -18.14 8.40 15.09
C PHE A 129 -18.78 7.41 16.07
N ASP A 130 -19.88 6.80 15.65
CA ASP A 130 -20.51 5.71 16.38
C ASP A 130 -19.86 4.34 16.09
N SER A 131 -18.83 4.32 15.25
CA SER A 131 -18.12 3.13 14.79
C SER A 131 -16.62 3.39 14.68
N PRO A 132 -15.76 2.36 14.80
CA PRO A 132 -14.33 2.52 14.63
C PRO A 132 -13.96 3.14 13.28
N ALA A 133 -13.05 4.13 13.29
CA ALA A 133 -12.48 4.71 12.09
C ALA A 133 -11.29 3.89 11.60
N ARG A 134 -11.24 3.58 10.29
CA ARG A 134 -10.23 2.66 9.76
C ARG A 134 -9.27 3.30 8.76
N ALA A 135 -9.73 3.68 7.59
CA ALA A 135 -8.90 4.29 6.56
C ALA A 135 -9.09 5.80 6.52
N VAL A 136 -8.02 6.52 6.26
CA VAL A 136 -8.02 7.97 6.07
C VAL A 136 -7.15 8.32 4.87
N ASP A 137 -7.55 9.35 4.10
CA ASP A 137 -6.76 9.87 2.95
C ASP A 137 -7.15 11.33 2.71
N PHE A 138 -6.16 12.23 2.59
CA PHE A 138 -6.40 13.62 2.21
C PHE A 138 -6.67 13.76 0.73
N ALA A 139 -7.60 14.63 0.38
CA ALA A 139 -7.79 15.06 -0.99
C ALA A 139 -6.61 15.92 -1.47
N VAL A 140 -6.38 15.95 -2.77
CA VAL A 140 -5.40 16.90 -3.34
C VAL A 140 -5.87 18.34 -3.02
N GLY A 141 -4.98 19.12 -2.37
CA GLY A 141 -5.28 20.47 -1.89
C GLY A 141 -5.73 20.53 -0.44
N ASP A 142 -5.78 19.39 0.28
CA ASP A 142 -5.93 19.27 1.74
C ASP A 142 -7.20 19.88 2.35
N LYS A 143 -8.19 20.24 1.51
CA LYS A 143 -9.46 20.82 1.94
C LYS A 143 -10.53 19.79 2.32
N LEU A 144 -10.32 18.55 1.93
CA LEU A 144 -11.22 17.42 2.20
C LEU A 144 -10.39 16.23 2.66
N ALA A 145 -10.99 15.37 3.46
CA ALA A 145 -10.45 14.06 3.81
C ALA A 145 -11.54 13.00 3.75
N VAL A 146 -11.17 11.81 3.35
CA VAL A 146 -11.99 10.60 3.43
C VAL A 146 -11.67 9.87 4.72
N ILE A 147 -12.71 9.45 5.44
CA ILE A 147 -12.60 8.62 6.63
C ILE A 147 -13.58 7.46 6.48
N THR A 148 -13.14 6.22 6.62
CA THR A 148 -14.02 5.06 6.62
C THR A 148 -14.36 4.62 8.04
N THR A 149 -15.58 4.14 8.23
CA THR A 149 -16.01 3.54 9.50
C THR A 149 -16.36 2.06 9.31
N ASP A 150 -16.02 1.26 10.32
CA ASP A 150 -16.29 -0.19 10.34
C ASP A 150 -17.78 -0.48 10.63
N PRO A 151 -18.28 -1.67 10.28
CA PRO A 151 -19.55 -2.15 10.80
C PRO A 151 -19.43 -2.33 12.33
N PHE A 152 -20.38 -1.79 13.07
CA PHE A 152 -20.37 -1.86 14.53
C PHE A 152 -21.78 -1.77 15.10
N MET A 153 -22.16 -2.65 16.03
CA MET A 153 -23.44 -2.66 16.75
C MET A 153 -24.67 -2.46 15.84
N GLY A 154 -24.70 -3.13 14.69
CA GLY A 154 -25.79 -3.01 13.71
C GLY A 154 -25.67 -1.87 12.71
N LEU A 155 -24.66 -0.99 12.87
CA LEU A 155 -24.33 0.02 11.87
C LEU A 155 -23.54 -0.62 10.72
N THR A 156 -23.84 -0.21 9.51
CA THR A 156 -23.08 -0.61 8.31
C THR A 156 -21.84 0.24 8.16
N SER A 157 -20.81 -0.30 7.49
CA SER A 157 -19.65 0.49 7.09
C SER A 157 -20.06 1.69 6.22
N ALA A 158 -19.31 2.78 6.35
CA ALA A 158 -19.54 3.99 5.58
C ALA A 158 -18.21 4.67 5.22
N ILE A 159 -18.27 5.51 4.18
CA ILE A 159 -17.19 6.40 3.80
C ILE A 159 -17.70 7.82 4.04
N HIS A 160 -17.03 8.53 4.92
CA HIS A 160 -17.33 9.91 5.27
C HIS A 160 -16.36 10.85 4.57
N VAL A 161 -16.86 11.86 3.88
CA VAL A 161 -16.06 12.96 3.37
C VAL A 161 -16.18 14.12 4.35
N LYS A 162 -15.07 14.54 4.92
CA LYS A 162 -14.97 15.63 5.89
C LYS A 162 -14.31 16.84 5.26
N ARG A 163 -14.79 18.04 5.60
CA ARG A 163 -14.10 19.28 5.28
C ARG A 163 -12.95 19.47 6.28
N ILE A 164 -11.80 19.88 5.79
CA ILE A 164 -10.66 20.29 6.60
C ILE A 164 -10.55 21.80 6.51
N ALA A 165 -10.77 22.49 7.63
CA ALA A 165 -10.71 23.94 7.71
C ALA A 165 -9.25 24.41 7.63
N ALA A 166 -9.03 25.60 7.07
CA ALA A 166 -7.69 26.20 7.05
C ALA A 166 -7.25 26.59 8.47
N ASP A 167 -8.17 27.18 9.24
CA ASP A 167 -7.96 27.46 10.66
C ASP A 167 -8.54 26.28 11.47
N PRO A 168 -7.76 25.69 12.40
CA PRO A 168 -8.27 24.64 13.28
C PRO A 168 -9.46 25.04 14.14
N ASP A 169 -9.57 26.33 14.51
CA ASP A 169 -10.67 26.83 15.34
C ASP A 169 -12.02 26.84 14.59
N ASP A 170 -11.98 26.88 13.25
CA ASP A 170 -13.16 26.80 12.39
C ASP A 170 -13.51 25.35 12.01
N GLN A 171 -12.78 24.37 12.54
CA GLN A 171 -12.99 22.97 12.17
C GLN A 171 -14.32 22.43 12.73
N VAL A 172 -15.16 21.90 11.84
CA VAL A 172 -16.41 21.23 12.20
C VAL A 172 -16.35 19.73 11.93
N GLY A 173 -17.12 18.96 12.70
CA GLY A 173 -17.15 17.52 12.62
C GLY A 173 -18.12 16.92 11.60
N ASP A 174 -18.95 17.72 10.95
CA ASP A 174 -19.99 17.25 10.03
C ASP A 174 -19.40 16.63 8.75
N SER A 175 -20.09 15.63 8.22
CA SER A 175 -19.73 15.02 6.93
C SER A 175 -20.38 15.82 5.80
N VAL A 176 -19.58 16.20 4.81
CA VAL A 176 -20.06 16.82 3.56
C VAL A 176 -20.82 15.78 2.73
N LEU A 177 -20.35 14.53 2.78
CA LEU A 177 -20.92 13.40 2.04
C LEU A 177 -20.72 12.12 2.85
N VAL A 178 -21.69 11.22 2.78
CA VAL A 178 -21.60 9.87 3.37
C VAL A 178 -22.01 8.84 2.33
N LEU A 179 -21.09 7.93 2.01
CA LEU A 179 -21.29 6.85 1.04
C LEU A 179 -21.53 5.55 1.81
N LYS A 180 -22.58 4.83 1.47
CA LYS A 180 -22.96 3.53 2.05
C LYS A 180 -23.13 2.51 0.93
N GLY A 181 -22.88 1.24 1.21
CA GLY A 181 -23.09 0.17 0.24
C GLY A 181 -22.15 -1.02 0.37
N PRO A 182 -20.85 -0.83 0.68
CA PRO A 182 -19.95 -1.95 0.89
C PRO A 182 -20.44 -2.87 2.00
N GLN A 183 -20.23 -4.19 1.82
CA GLN A 183 -20.54 -5.18 2.83
C GLN A 183 -19.27 -5.50 3.64
N GLY A 184 -19.37 -5.47 4.96
CA GLY A 184 -18.22 -5.67 5.84
C GLY A 184 -17.33 -4.42 5.92
N ARG A 185 -16.08 -4.61 6.37
CA ARG A 185 -15.13 -3.51 6.59
C ARG A 185 -14.60 -2.92 5.30
N ILE A 186 -14.47 -1.61 5.27
CA ILE A 186 -13.75 -0.90 4.20
C ILE A 186 -12.31 -0.70 4.65
N ASN A 187 -11.39 -1.56 4.22
CA ASN A 187 -10.01 -1.52 4.67
C ASN A 187 -9.24 -0.35 4.11
N ARG A 188 -9.57 0.10 2.89
CA ARG A 188 -8.95 1.25 2.23
C ARG A 188 -10.00 2.04 1.45
N ALA A 189 -9.90 3.36 1.56
CA ALA A 189 -10.58 4.31 0.70
C ALA A 189 -9.62 5.45 0.41
N VAL A 190 -9.45 5.79 -0.87
CA VAL A 190 -8.50 6.80 -1.32
C VAL A 190 -9.15 7.69 -2.37
N TRP A 191 -8.68 8.93 -2.46
CA TRP A 191 -9.09 9.84 -3.51
C TRP A 191 -8.54 9.38 -4.86
N GLY A 192 -9.41 9.36 -5.84
CA GLY A 192 -9.06 9.15 -7.23
C GLY A 192 -8.54 10.42 -7.93
N PRO A 193 -8.32 10.35 -9.25
CA PRO A 193 -7.76 11.47 -10.01
C PRO A 193 -8.58 12.76 -9.86
N LEU A 194 -7.88 13.88 -9.63
CA LEU A 194 -8.45 15.23 -9.53
C LEU A 194 -9.55 15.37 -8.46
N ASN A 195 -9.57 14.51 -7.44
CA ASN A 195 -10.60 14.46 -6.40
C ASN A 195 -12.04 14.22 -6.93
N LYS A 196 -12.20 13.76 -8.18
CA LYS A 196 -13.53 13.52 -8.76
C LYS A 196 -14.15 12.22 -8.29
N THR A 197 -13.33 11.30 -7.83
CA THR A 197 -13.78 9.98 -7.41
C THR A 197 -13.14 9.55 -6.09
N ILE A 198 -13.76 8.60 -5.42
CA ILE A 198 -13.20 7.85 -4.31
C ILE A 198 -13.12 6.39 -4.73
N ILE A 199 -11.99 5.74 -4.46
CA ILE A 199 -11.77 4.33 -4.73
C ILE A 199 -11.77 3.62 -3.38
N SER A 200 -12.62 2.62 -3.20
CA SER A 200 -12.75 1.86 -1.96
C SER A 200 -12.62 0.36 -2.19
N ALA A 201 -12.04 -0.34 -1.21
CA ALA A 201 -11.92 -1.79 -1.21
C ALA A 201 -11.86 -2.34 0.21
N GLY A 202 -12.33 -3.54 0.41
CA GLY A 202 -12.40 -4.10 1.75
C GLY A 202 -12.73 -5.60 1.83
N GLU A 203 -13.50 -5.93 2.84
CA GLU A 203 -13.76 -7.30 3.29
C GLU A 203 -14.61 -8.10 2.29
N ASP A 204 -15.47 -7.42 1.55
CA ASP A 204 -16.31 -8.01 0.51
C ASP A 204 -15.58 -8.34 -0.80
N ALA A 205 -14.27 -8.09 -0.85
CA ALA A 205 -13.41 -8.34 -2.02
C ALA A 205 -13.75 -7.51 -3.27
N VAL A 206 -14.63 -6.51 -3.14
CA VAL A 206 -15.06 -5.67 -4.25
C VAL A 206 -14.36 -4.31 -4.20
N VAL A 207 -13.81 -3.91 -5.34
CA VAL A 207 -13.26 -2.56 -5.55
C VAL A 207 -14.35 -1.70 -6.17
N ARG A 208 -14.58 -0.51 -5.61
CA ARG A 208 -15.62 0.42 -6.06
C ARG A 208 -15.07 1.79 -6.34
N ILE A 209 -15.63 2.44 -7.34
CA ILE A 209 -15.39 3.84 -7.67
C ILE A 209 -16.67 4.64 -7.44
N TRP A 210 -16.58 5.68 -6.63
CA TRP A 210 -17.67 6.55 -6.23
C TRP A 210 -17.45 7.94 -6.79
N ASP A 211 -18.51 8.59 -7.20
CA ASP A 211 -18.52 10.00 -7.57
C ASP A 211 -18.53 10.88 -6.32
N THR A 212 -17.66 11.85 -6.23
CA THR A 212 -17.53 12.71 -5.05
C THR A 212 -18.53 13.86 -5.03
N GLU A 213 -19.11 14.21 -6.15
CA GLU A 213 -20.07 15.29 -6.27
C GLU A 213 -21.49 14.79 -5.95
N THR A 214 -21.86 13.65 -6.50
CA THR A 214 -23.21 13.09 -6.37
C THR A 214 -23.34 12.04 -5.28
N GLY A 215 -22.22 11.48 -4.82
CA GLY A 215 -22.19 10.36 -3.88
C GLY A 215 -22.63 9.02 -4.47
N LYS A 216 -22.80 8.93 -5.79
CA LYS A 216 -23.27 7.70 -6.44
C LYS A 216 -22.13 6.74 -6.70
N LEU A 217 -22.44 5.45 -6.62
CA LEU A 217 -21.56 4.40 -7.11
C LEU A 217 -21.49 4.49 -8.64
N LEU A 218 -20.27 4.72 -9.17
CA LEU A 218 -20.03 4.77 -10.62
C LEU A 218 -19.74 3.38 -11.16
N GLN A 219 -18.85 2.65 -10.50
CA GLN A 219 -18.39 1.36 -10.98
C GLN A 219 -18.03 0.44 -9.81
N GLU A 220 -18.18 -0.85 -10.04
CA GLU A 220 -17.57 -1.91 -9.23
C GLU A 220 -16.96 -2.96 -10.16
N ASN A 221 -15.88 -3.59 -9.69
CA ASN A 221 -15.18 -4.59 -10.49
C ASN A 221 -16.05 -5.83 -10.71
N ASP A 222 -15.85 -6.44 -11.87
CA ASP A 222 -16.45 -7.75 -12.14
C ASP A 222 -15.94 -8.80 -11.13
N LYS A 223 -16.87 -9.60 -10.61
CA LYS A 223 -16.57 -10.66 -9.63
C LYS A 223 -15.69 -11.76 -10.20
N GLU A 224 -15.70 -11.98 -11.53
CA GLU A 224 -14.87 -13.01 -12.16
C GLU A 224 -13.40 -12.63 -12.15
N VAL A 225 -13.09 -11.38 -12.50
CA VAL A 225 -11.71 -10.86 -12.55
C VAL A 225 -11.26 -10.25 -11.22
N GLY A 226 -12.20 -9.93 -10.33
CA GLY A 226 -11.95 -9.35 -9.01
C GLY A 226 -11.21 -10.28 -8.06
N HIS A 227 -10.92 -9.74 -6.87
CA HIS A 227 -10.39 -10.52 -5.77
C HIS A 227 -11.41 -11.55 -5.27
N LYS A 228 -10.91 -12.66 -4.72
CA LYS A 228 -11.76 -13.75 -4.18
C LYS A 228 -11.85 -13.73 -2.66
N LYS A 229 -11.03 -12.89 -2.00
CA LYS A 229 -11.01 -12.69 -0.54
C LYS A 229 -10.77 -11.22 -0.24
N THR A 230 -10.86 -10.87 1.03
CA THR A 230 -10.64 -9.55 1.57
C THR A 230 -9.49 -8.81 0.90
N VAL A 231 -9.75 -7.61 0.41
CA VAL A 231 -8.72 -6.66 0.01
C VAL A 231 -8.17 -5.99 1.26
N THR A 232 -6.87 -6.10 1.47
CA THR A 232 -6.18 -5.64 2.69
C THR A 232 -5.52 -4.28 2.52
N SER A 233 -5.00 -4.01 1.33
CA SER A 233 -4.19 -2.85 1.03
C SER A 233 -4.48 -2.29 -0.36
N LEU A 234 -4.29 -0.98 -0.50
CA LEU A 234 -4.43 -0.26 -1.76
C LEU A 234 -3.34 0.82 -1.82
N ALA A 235 -2.61 0.88 -2.93
CA ALA A 235 -1.61 1.91 -3.21
C ALA A 235 -1.90 2.57 -4.56
N LYS A 236 -1.85 3.91 -4.59
CA LYS A 236 -2.03 4.71 -5.82
C LYS A 236 -0.70 4.88 -6.53
N SER A 237 -0.71 4.95 -7.88
CA SER A 237 0.43 5.45 -8.64
C SER A 237 0.64 6.96 -8.40
N THR A 238 1.84 7.43 -8.60
CA THR A 238 2.19 8.86 -8.39
C THR A 238 1.41 9.80 -9.30
N ASP A 239 1.10 9.36 -10.51
CA ASP A 239 0.30 10.09 -11.51
C ASP A 239 -1.22 9.89 -11.35
N GLY A 240 -1.65 9.01 -10.44
CA GLY A 240 -3.05 8.67 -10.22
C GLY A 240 -3.73 7.90 -11.36
N SER A 241 -3.00 7.48 -12.40
CA SER A 241 -3.57 6.77 -13.55
C SER A 241 -4.01 5.34 -13.21
N HIS A 242 -3.34 4.70 -12.26
CA HIS A 242 -3.62 3.33 -11.84
C HIS A 242 -3.39 3.14 -10.34
N PHE A 243 -3.91 2.06 -9.82
CA PHE A 243 -3.73 1.67 -8.42
C PHE A 243 -3.55 0.17 -8.29
N LEU A 244 -2.89 -0.24 -7.22
CA LEU A 244 -2.58 -1.62 -6.89
C LEU A 244 -3.36 -2.03 -5.64
N THR A 245 -4.02 -3.19 -5.69
CA THR A 245 -4.70 -3.79 -4.53
C THR A 245 -4.02 -5.09 -4.13
N GLY A 246 -3.91 -5.35 -2.83
CA GLY A 246 -3.44 -6.61 -2.27
C GLY A 246 -4.56 -7.33 -1.53
N SER A 247 -4.58 -8.67 -1.57
CA SER A 247 -5.65 -9.46 -0.98
C SER A 247 -5.16 -10.73 -0.29
N LEU A 248 -5.98 -11.22 0.63
CA LEU A 248 -5.81 -12.52 1.27
C LEU A 248 -5.99 -13.70 0.31
N ASP A 249 -6.41 -13.46 -0.94
CA ASP A 249 -6.49 -14.49 -1.99
C ASP A 249 -5.13 -14.85 -2.60
N LYS A 250 -4.03 -14.33 -2.02
CA LYS A 250 -2.65 -14.52 -2.47
C LYS A 250 -2.37 -13.85 -3.81
N SER A 251 -3.05 -12.77 -4.11
CA SER A 251 -2.80 -11.98 -5.31
C SER A 251 -2.75 -10.49 -5.01
N ALA A 252 -2.03 -9.76 -5.86
CA ALA A 252 -2.16 -8.34 -6.01
C ALA A 252 -2.61 -8.03 -7.44
N LYS A 253 -3.46 -7.01 -7.59
CA LYS A 253 -4.06 -6.65 -8.87
C LYS A 253 -3.85 -5.17 -9.16
N LEU A 254 -3.39 -4.89 -10.39
CA LEU A 254 -3.20 -3.53 -10.90
C LEU A 254 -4.42 -3.14 -11.73
N TRP A 255 -4.99 -1.99 -11.45
CA TRP A 255 -6.23 -1.48 -12.03
C TRP A 255 -6.03 -0.11 -12.66
N ASP A 256 -6.74 0.17 -13.74
CA ASP A 256 -6.91 1.52 -14.26
C ASP A 256 -7.84 2.32 -13.34
N SER A 257 -7.46 3.54 -12.97
CA SER A 257 -8.21 4.37 -12.01
C SER A 257 -9.50 4.98 -12.57
N ARG A 258 -9.67 5.02 -13.87
CA ARG A 258 -10.83 5.63 -14.52
C ARG A 258 -11.87 4.59 -14.93
N SER A 259 -11.39 3.51 -15.57
CA SER A 259 -12.24 2.47 -16.14
C SER A 259 -12.47 1.27 -15.24
N LEU A 260 -11.72 1.19 -14.11
CA LEU A 260 -11.70 0.02 -13.22
C LEU A 260 -11.38 -1.29 -13.95
N THR A 261 -10.68 -1.21 -15.07
CA THR A 261 -10.25 -2.40 -15.82
C THR A 261 -9.02 -3.01 -15.15
N LEU A 262 -9.01 -4.34 -15.07
CA LEU A 262 -7.86 -5.07 -14.57
C LEU A 262 -6.73 -5.04 -15.60
N ILE A 263 -5.56 -4.49 -15.23
CA ILE A 263 -4.39 -4.40 -16.09
C ILE A 263 -3.50 -5.63 -15.91
N LYS A 264 -3.18 -5.97 -14.66
CA LYS A 264 -2.24 -7.06 -14.32
C LYS A 264 -2.63 -7.76 -13.02
N THR A 265 -2.21 -9.03 -12.89
CA THR A 265 -2.34 -9.80 -11.65
C THR A 265 -0.99 -10.40 -11.26
N TYR A 266 -0.56 -10.16 -10.03
CA TYR A 266 0.65 -10.72 -9.44
C TYR A 266 0.25 -11.80 -8.44
N PHE A 267 0.74 -13.02 -8.63
CA PHE A 267 0.46 -14.14 -7.75
C PHE A 267 1.58 -14.33 -6.74
N THR A 268 1.20 -14.62 -5.51
CA THR A 268 2.11 -14.89 -4.41
C THR A 268 1.80 -16.24 -3.77
N GLU A 269 2.79 -16.80 -3.09
CA GLU A 269 2.58 -18.07 -2.35
C GLU A 269 1.73 -17.85 -1.08
N ARG A 270 1.68 -16.62 -0.56
CA ARG A 270 1.07 -16.28 0.73
C ARG A 270 0.09 -15.11 0.59
N PRO A 271 -0.82 -14.92 1.56
CA PRO A 271 -1.67 -13.74 1.60
C PRO A 271 -0.87 -12.45 1.52
N VAL A 272 -1.40 -11.48 0.76
CA VAL A 272 -0.81 -10.15 0.63
C VAL A 272 -1.51 -9.21 1.62
N ASN A 273 -0.76 -8.64 2.56
CA ASN A 273 -1.29 -7.72 3.56
C ASN A 273 -0.98 -6.26 3.21
N ALA A 274 0.13 -6.02 2.51
CA ALA A 274 0.56 -4.69 2.12
C ALA A 274 1.09 -4.67 0.69
N VAL A 275 0.82 -3.58 0.00
CA VAL A 275 1.32 -3.32 -1.35
C VAL A 275 1.89 -1.91 -1.46
N ALA A 276 2.91 -1.74 -2.29
CA ALA A 276 3.46 -0.44 -2.61
C ALA A 276 3.98 -0.44 -4.06
N MET A 277 4.00 0.74 -4.69
CA MET A 277 4.51 0.93 -6.04
C MET A 277 5.71 1.86 -6.03
N SER A 278 6.75 1.52 -6.78
CA SER A 278 7.89 2.40 -6.97
C SER A 278 7.48 3.66 -7.74
N PRO A 279 7.87 4.86 -7.29
CA PRO A 279 7.61 6.09 -8.02
C PRO A 279 8.54 6.29 -9.23
N LEU A 280 9.70 5.64 -9.25
CA LEU A 280 10.73 5.82 -10.29
C LEU A 280 10.78 4.66 -11.29
N LEU A 281 10.64 3.44 -10.83
CA LEU A 281 10.83 2.23 -11.64
C LEU A 281 9.50 1.49 -11.83
N ASN A 282 9.45 0.66 -12.87
CA ASN A 282 8.30 -0.22 -13.10
C ASN A 282 8.32 -1.43 -12.14
N HIS A 283 8.37 -1.14 -10.82
CA HIS A 283 8.41 -2.16 -9.79
C HIS A 283 7.23 -2.01 -8.83
N VAL A 284 6.70 -3.12 -8.39
CA VAL A 284 5.73 -3.22 -7.29
C VAL A 284 6.31 -4.08 -6.18
N VAL A 285 5.98 -3.76 -4.94
CA VAL A 285 6.41 -4.53 -3.76
C VAL A 285 5.19 -5.06 -3.05
N LEU A 286 5.22 -6.34 -2.75
CA LEU A 286 4.16 -7.08 -2.07
C LEU A 286 4.72 -7.64 -0.77
N GLY A 287 4.05 -7.35 0.33
CA GLY A 287 4.37 -7.86 1.65
C GLY A 287 3.18 -8.59 2.25
N GLY A 288 3.47 -9.56 3.07
CA GLY A 288 2.42 -10.29 3.73
C GLY A 288 2.96 -11.47 4.53
N GLY A 289 2.14 -12.46 4.67
CA GLY A 289 2.42 -13.65 5.44
C GLY A 289 1.12 -14.14 6.06
N GLN A 290 1.16 -15.35 6.60
CA GLN A 290 0.05 -15.91 7.33
C GLN A 290 0.20 -15.56 8.79
N ASP A 291 -0.91 -15.18 9.46
CA ASP A 291 -0.93 -14.94 10.89
C ASP A 291 -0.41 -16.18 11.65
N ALA A 292 0.37 -15.94 12.70
CA ALA A 292 0.94 -17.02 13.52
C ALA A 292 -0.14 -17.94 14.12
N SER A 293 -1.33 -17.42 14.38
CA SER A 293 -2.49 -18.20 14.86
C SER A 293 -3.02 -19.21 13.85
N ALA A 294 -2.76 -19.00 12.55
CA ALA A 294 -3.20 -19.86 11.46
C ALA A 294 -2.10 -20.82 10.96
N VAL A 295 -0.90 -20.76 11.56
CA VAL A 295 0.21 -21.65 11.22
C VAL A 295 0.09 -22.93 12.05
N THR A 296 -0.29 -24.02 11.40
CA THR A 296 -0.16 -25.34 12.02
C THR A 296 1.31 -25.73 12.16
N THR A 297 1.67 -26.33 13.29
CA THR A 297 3.04 -26.66 13.73
C THR A 297 3.90 -27.49 12.76
N THR A 298 3.36 -27.92 11.64
CA THR A 298 3.99 -28.79 10.65
C THR A 298 4.51 -28.10 9.39
N ASP A 299 4.26 -26.81 9.20
CA ASP A 299 4.73 -26.12 7.99
C ASP A 299 6.09 -25.43 8.22
N HIS A 300 7.17 -26.14 7.83
CA HIS A 300 8.56 -25.61 7.81
C HIS A 300 8.74 -24.35 6.94
N ARG A 301 7.73 -23.92 6.19
CA ARG A 301 7.73 -22.70 5.36
C ARG A 301 7.16 -21.50 6.11
N ALA A 302 6.69 -21.68 7.35
CA ALA A 302 5.99 -20.65 8.13
C ALA A 302 6.80 -19.37 8.41
N GLY A 303 8.12 -19.42 8.39
CA GLY A 303 9.01 -18.34 8.80
C GLY A 303 9.58 -17.43 7.69
N LYS A 304 9.03 -17.44 6.48
CA LYS A 304 9.54 -16.60 5.38
C LYS A 304 8.66 -15.36 5.20
N PHE A 305 8.95 -14.31 5.97
CA PHE A 305 8.29 -13.01 5.85
C PHE A 305 9.17 -12.10 5.00
N GLU A 306 8.82 -11.96 3.73
CA GLU A 306 9.62 -11.24 2.73
C GLU A 306 8.77 -10.15 2.08
N ALA A 307 9.37 -8.97 1.85
CA ALA A 307 8.86 -8.01 0.90
C ALA A 307 9.36 -8.41 -0.50
N LYS A 308 8.46 -8.86 -1.35
CA LYS A 308 8.79 -9.36 -2.69
C LYS A 308 8.59 -8.28 -3.74
N PHE A 309 9.58 -8.12 -4.59
CA PHE A 309 9.60 -7.18 -5.69
C PHE A 309 9.22 -7.89 -7.00
N TYR A 310 8.32 -7.27 -7.74
CA TYR A 310 7.88 -7.74 -9.05
C TYR A 310 8.07 -6.64 -10.09
N ASP A 311 8.42 -7.04 -11.30
CA ASP A 311 8.33 -6.17 -12.47
C ASP A 311 6.85 -5.88 -12.77
N LYS A 312 6.51 -4.59 -12.89
CA LYS A 312 5.13 -4.13 -13.11
C LYS A 312 4.58 -4.55 -14.47
N ILE A 313 5.45 -4.68 -15.47
CA ILE A 313 5.08 -4.99 -16.86
C ILE A 313 5.09 -6.50 -17.10
N LEU A 314 6.19 -7.17 -16.71
CA LEU A 314 6.39 -8.60 -16.97
C LEU A 314 5.70 -9.51 -15.96
N GLN A 315 5.34 -9.00 -14.77
CA GLN A 315 4.76 -9.76 -13.65
C GLN A 315 5.73 -10.81 -13.07
N GLU A 316 7.01 -10.70 -13.36
CA GLU A 316 8.05 -11.61 -12.85
C GLU A 316 8.58 -11.13 -11.50
N GLU A 317 8.89 -12.08 -10.60
CA GLU A 317 9.53 -11.79 -9.33
C GLU A 317 11.00 -11.40 -9.59
N ILE A 318 11.38 -10.18 -9.23
CA ILE A 318 12.74 -9.66 -9.34
C ILE A 318 13.60 -10.15 -8.16
N GLY A 319 13.02 -10.17 -6.96
CA GLY A 319 13.71 -10.57 -5.75
C GLY A 319 12.92 -10.26 -4.49
N GLY A 320 13.53 -10.44 -3.33
CA GLY A 320 12.87 -10.21 -2.06
C GLY A 320 13.81 -9.76 -0.95
N VAL A 321 13.27 -8.96 -0.04
CA VAL A 321 13.97 -8.48 1.15
C VAL A 321 13.39 -9.15 2.38
N LYS A 322 14.27 -9.83 3.13
CA LYS A 322 13.96 -10.55 4.37
C LYS A 322 14.33 -9.71 5.58
N GLY A 323 13.72 -10.01 6.72
CA GLY A 323 14.15 -9.39 7.98
C GLY A 323 13.09 -9.36 9.06
N HIS A 324 11.81 -9.36 8.71
CA HIS A 324 10.72 -9.42 9.70
C HIS A 324 10.58 -10.81 10.31
N PHE A 325 10.21 -10.83 11.60
CA PHE A 325 9.92 -12.06 12.36
C PHE A 325 8.44 -12.43 12.34
N GLY A 326 7.62 -11.67 11.63
CA GLY A 326 6.19 -11.88 11.45
C GLY A 326 5.71 -11.32 10.11
N PRO A 327 4.40 -11.46 9.81
CA PRO A 327 3.79 -10.90 8.61
C PRO A 327 4.10 -9.41 8.42
N ILE A 328 4.33 -9.01 7.17
CA ILE A 328 4.49 -7.61 6.81
C ILE A 328 3.10 -7.03 6.60
N ASN A 329 2.72 -6.05 7.41
CA ASN A 329 1.40 -5.43 7.40
C ASN A 329 1.37 -4.06 6.72
N ALA A 330 2.53 -3.42 6.55
CA ALA A 330 2.64 -2.11 5.95
C ALA A 330 3.88 -1.99 5.06
N LEU A 331 3.72 -1.33 3.93
CA LEU A 331 4.78 -1.02 2.97
C LEU A 331 4.58 0.40 2.44
N ALA A 332 5.65 1.15 2.31
CA ALA A 332 5.64 2.46 1.67
C ALA A 332 6.95 2.71 0.94
N PHE A 333 6.89 3.26 -0.27
CA PHE A 333 8.05 3.83 -0.95
C PHE A 333 8.23 5.29 -0.53
N ASN A 334 9.47 5.68 -0.36
CA ASN A 334 9.81 7.10 -0.30
C ASN A 334 9.48 7.73 -1.66
N PRO A 335 8.88 8.93 -1.71
CA PRO A 335 8.58 9.64 -2.96
C PRO A 335 9.78 9.86 -3.87
N ASP A 336 11.00 9.92 -3.32
CA ASP A 336 12.24 10.00 -4.08
C ASP A 336 12.63 8.69 -4.79
N GLY A 337 11.93 7.59 -4.47
CA GLY A 337 12.14 6.25 -5.02
C GLY A 337 13.46 5.59 -4.64
N LYS A 338 14.29 6.20 -3.77
CA LYS A 338 15.61 5.68 -3.39
C LYS A 338 15.56 4.79 -2.16
N SER A 339 14.45 4.78 -1.45
CA SER A 339 14.22 3.94 -0.27
C SER A 339 12.78 3.46 -0.17
N PHE A 340 12.57 2.44 0.63
CA PHE A 340 11.23 1.99 1.04
C PHE A 340 11.24 1.55 2.49
N SER A 341 10.09 1.57 3.11
CA SER A 341 9.92 1.10 4.48
C SER A 341 8.92 -0.05 4.54
N SER A 342 9.20 -0.98 5.45
CA SER A 342 8.32 -2.11 5.78
C SER A 342 8.02 -2.14 7.27
N GLY A 343 6.78 -2.46 7.61
CA GLY A 343 6.31 -2.61 8.99
C GLY A 343 5.67 -3.98 9.18
N GLY A 344 6.05 -4.66 10.26
CA GLY A 344 5.64 -6.04 10.51
C GLY A 344 4.85 -6.22 11.80
N GLU A 345 4.39 -7.46 11.98
CA GLU A 345 3.75 -7.93 13.21
C GLU A 345 4.72 -7.90 14.39
N ASP A 346 6.02 -7.87 14.12
CA ASP A 346 7.10 -7.78 15.11
C ASP A 346 7.26 -6.39 15.76
N GLY A 347 6.44 -5.41 15.40
CA GLY A 347 6.48 -4.05 15.95
C GLY A 347 7.64 -3.18 15.42
N TYR A 348 8.45 -3.69 14.51
CA TYR A 348 9.56 -2.93 13.93
C TYR A 348 9.20 -2.31 12.59
N VAL A 349 9.64 -1.07 12.39
CA VAL A 349 9.76 -0.46 11.08
C VAL A 349 11.19 -0.70 10.57
N ARG A 350 11.32 -1.09 9.32
CA ARG A 350 12.61 -1.25 8.64
C ARG A 350 12.68 -0.31 7.46
N LEU A 351 13.66 0.58 7.50
CA LEU A 351 13.98 1.48 6.39
C LEU A 351 15.09 0.84 5.55
N HIS A 352 14.86 0.74 4.27
CA HIS A 352 15.77 0.14 3.29
C HIS A 352 16.15 1.16 2.24
N HIS A 353 17.43 1.53 2.17
CA HIS A 353 17.98 2.33 1.08
C HIS A 353 18.42 1.41 -0.06
N PHE A 354 18.03 1.73 -1.28
CA PHE A 354 18.42 0.95 -2.44
C PHE A 354 19.89 1.21 -2.82
N ASP A 355 20.60 0.14 -3.13
CA ASP A 355 21.94 0.25 -3.70
C ASP A 355 21.89 0.81 -5.13
N PRO A 356 22.98 1.45 -5.62
CA PRO A 356 23.04 1.97 -6.99
C PRO A 356 22.75 0.92 -8.07
N ASP A 357 23.01 -0.36 -7.79
CA ASP A 357 22.77 -1.46 -8.72
C ASP A 357 21.27 -1.74 -8.93
N TYR A 358 20.41 -1.40 -7.96
CA TYR A 358 18.96 -1.50 -8.11
C TYR A 358 18.43 -0.63 -9.27
N PHE A 359 19.02 0.54 -9.47
CA PHE A 359 18.62 1.48 -10.53
C PHE A 359 19.20 1.12 -11.91
N LYS A 360 20.10 0.15 -11.98
CA LYS A 360 20.68 -0.36 -13.24
C LYS A 360 19.89 -1.54 -13.79
N ILE A 361 18.85 -2.03 -13.10
CA ILE A 361 18.00 -3.09 -13.60
C ILE A 361 17.31 -2.57 -14.84
N PRO A 362 17.51 -3.20 -16.02
CA PRO A 362 16.91 -2.72 -17.26
C PRO A 362 15.38 -2.73 -17.12
N SER A 363 14.75 -1.59 -17.27
CA SER A 363 13.32 -1.53 -17.57
C SER A 363 13.17 -1.93 -19.05
N ILE A 364 12.59 -3.09 -19.29
CA ILE A 364 12.30 -3.59 -20.64
C ILE A 364 11.10 -2.84 -21.22
#